data_a7fee77f026add305f39c728ef3a09bb
#
_entry.id   a7fee77f026add305f39c728ef3a09bb
#
_cell.length_a   1.000
_cell.length_b   1.000
_cell.length_c   1.000
_cell.angle_alpha   90.00
_cell.angle_beta   90.00
_cell.angle_gamma   90.00
#
_symmetry.space_group_name_H-M   'P 1'
#
loop_
_entity.id
_entity.type
_entity.pdbx_description
1 polymer ?
#
loop_
_entity_poly.entity_id
_entity_poly.type
_entity_poly.pdbx_seq_one_letter_code
_entity_poly.pdbx_strand_id
1 'polypeptide(L)'
;MNRDELLNLFSTDDIINLMMELGSDYPIPDQQGHLYFTTVCHGGETHKLLFYPDSKGFMCFTACGSLSLYDVVAGALNMDFGEAFKYLASYKGVKLGKRRVGLQTSKIENEDLEFLNLHLYKPTKNVVELPAFPENVLQIFDPVYPIDWYEEGISEEVAEYYGIRYYYDQNKCIIPHRDIFGNLVGIRARSYNMWEVQAGRKYLPITIQGLTYRYPMSHNLFGVYHNQDNIKRHKKVIIFESEKSVMLMESMYDRESNISVALCSMNMSLYQRDLLLDLGVTEVIFCLDKQYTLECLETREGEEYRGFVSYVKKLKKLSSMFMNYCHVSVVLCWDERIGYKSAPIDHGKEIFEELLNEKYLVTDVAQFDELLE
;
A
#
# COMPACT_ATOMS: atom_id res chain seq x y z
N MET A 1 27.81 10.92 0.02
CA MET A 1 26.78 10.98 -1.04
C MET A 1 25.60 10.13 -0.59
N ASN A 2 24.42 10.71 -0.52
CA ASN A 2 23.19 10.03 -0.20
C ASN A 2 22.50 9.50 -1.48
N ARG A 3 21.33 8.84 -1.33
CA ARG A 3 20.57 8.25 -2.43
C ARG A 3 20.12 9.28 -3.46
N ASP A 4 19.58 10.39 -3.00
CA ASP A 4 19.03 11.44 -3.87
C ASP A 4 20.13 12.16 -4.62
N GLU A 5 21.26 12.41 -3.96
CA GLU A 5 22.46 12.97 -4.61
C GLU A 5 22.93 12.08 -5.75
N LEU A 6 22.96 10.75 -5.57
CA LEU A 6 23.34 9.82 -6.62
C LEU A 6 22.31 9.78 -7.75
N LEU A 7 21.00 9.69 -7.41
CA LEU A 7 19.92 9.66 -8.39
C LEU A 7 19.90 10.93 -9.26
N ASN A 8 20.21 12.08 -8.68
CA ASN A 8 20.27 13.34 -9.40
C ASN A 8 21.36 13.41 -10.46
N LEU A 9 22.37 12.56 -10.38
CA LEU A 9 23.42 12.45 -11.43
C LEU A 9 22.96 11.72 -12.70
N PHE A 10 21.81 11.04 -12.64
CA PHE A 10 21.29 10.31 -13.81
C PHE A 10 20.37 11.21 -14.64
N SER A 11 20.71 11.42 -15.89
CA SER A 11 19.78 11.96 -16.89
C SER A 11 18.80 10.89 -17.37
N THR A 12 17.78 11.28 -18.11
CA THR A 12 16.86 10.32 -18.76
C THR A 12 17.62 9.39 -19.71
N ASP A 13 18.58 9.92 -20.47
CA ASP A 13 19.39 9.12 -21.39
C ASP A 13 20.30 8.11 -20.65
N ASP A 14 20.86 8.49 -19.50
CA ASP A 14 21.61 7.55 -18.66
C ASP A 14 20.71 6.39 -18.20
N ILE A 15 19.47 6.69 -17.83
CA ILE A 15 18.51 5.68 -17.38
C ILE A 15 18.11 4.77 -18.55
N ILE A 16 17.87 5.32 -19.75
CA ILE A 16 17.60 4.52 -20.95
C ILE A 16 18.77 3.55 -21.21
N ASN A 17 20.00 4.06 -21.24
CA ASN A 17 21.18 3.23 -21.49
C ASN A 17 21.35 2.15 -20.42
N LEU A 18 21.19 2.51 -19.15
CA LEU A 18 21.24 1.55 -18.04
C LEU A 18 20.19 0.46 -18.17
N MET A 19 18.94 0.83 -18.49
CA MET A 19 17.86 -0.14 -18.66
C MET A 19 18.12 -1.12 -19.81
N MET A 20 18.70 -0.64 -20.91
CA MET A 20 19.12 -1.50 -22.02
C MET A 20 20.27 -2.44 -21.61
N GLU A 21 21.24 -1.97 -20.82
CA GLU A 21 22.32 -2.81 -20.26
C GLU A 21 21.77 -3.89 -19.30
N LEU A 22 20.67 -3.59 -18.58
CA LEU A 22 19.96 -4.53 -17.72
C LEU A 22 19.09 -5.52 -18.50
N GLY A 23 19.08 -5.46 -19.84
CA GLY A 23 18.36 -6.37 -20.71
C GLY A 23 16.98 -5.92 -21.14
N SER A 24 16.63 -4.64 -20.95
CA SER A 24 15.40 -4.09 -21.53
C SER A 24 15.55 -3.85 -23.02
N ASP A 25 14.46 -4.04 -23.77
CA ASP A 25 14.32 -3.47 -25.10
C ASP A 25 14.30 -1.93 -25.05
N TYR A 26 14.48 -1.29 -26.21
CA TYR A 26 14.37 0.16 -26.31
C TYR A 26 12.99 0.65 -25.86
N PRO A 27 12.91 1.70 -25.02
CA PRO A 27 11.64 2.09 -24.41
C PRO A 27 10.65 2.66 -25.43
N ILE A 28 9.36 2.42 -25.16
CA ILE A 28 8.25 2.95 -25.97
C ILE A 28 7.70 4.18 -25.22
N PRO A 29 7.75 5.40 -25.82
CA PRO A 29 7.20 6.59 -25.18
C PRO A 29 5.67 6.60 -25.25
N ASP A 30 5.03 7.16 -24.21
CA ASP A 30 3.61 7.49 -24.23
C ASP A 30 3.37 8.95 -24.69
N GLN A 31 2.10 9.35 -24.77
CA GLN A 31 1.71 10.71 -25.19
C GLN A 31 2.11 11.80 -24.18
N GLN A 32 2.51 11.42 -22.96
CA GLN A 32 2.89 12.31 -21.86
C GLN A 32 4.42 12.39 -21.68
N GLY A 33 5.18 11.67 -22.48
CA GLY A 33 6.64 11.63 -22.42
C GLY A 33 7.19 10.64 -21.38
N HIS A 34 6.36 9.79 -20.79
CA HIS A 34 6.84 8.68 -19.96
C HIS A 34 7.34 7.54 -20.86
N LEU A 35 8.19 6.66 -20.33
CA LEU A 35 8.86 5.62 -21.08
C LEU A 35 8.49 4.23 -20.56
N TYR A 36 7.97 3.37 -21.42
CA TYR A 36 7.70 1.97 -21.10
C TYR A 36 8.90 1.10 -21.43
N PHE A 37 9.51 0.51 -20.43
CA PHE A 37 10.57 -0.50 -20.53
C PHE A 37 10.00 -1.92 -20.38
N THR A 38 10.77 -2.93 -20.78
CA THR A 38 10.48 -4.32 -20.40
C THR A 38 10.67 -4.52 -18.90
N THR A 39 9.94 -5.49 -18.31
CA THR A 39 9.89 -5.70 -16.86
C THR A 39 11.12 -6.40 -16.31
N VAL A 40 12.32 -5.88 -16.61
CA VAL A 40 13.62 -6.43 -16.19
C VAL A 40 13.74 -6.58 -14.67
N CYS A 41 13.01 -5.80 -13.89
CA CYS A 41 13.00 -5.86 -12.43
C CYS A 41 12.60 -7.24 -11.84
N HIS A 42 12.01 -8.11 -12.65
CA HIS A 42 11.67 -9.51 -12.29
C HIS A 42 11.84 -10.48 -13.46
N GLY A 43 12.68 -10.12 -14.46
CA GLY A 43 13.00 -10.98 -15.59
C GLY A 43 11.91 -11.15 -16.64
N GLY A 44 10.95 -10.21 -16.74
CA GLY A 44 9.87 -10.26 -17.73
C GLY A 44 10.22 -9.53 -19.02
N GLU A 45 9.62 -9.97 -20.14
CA GLU A 45 9.87 -9.45 -21.49
C GLU A 45 8.79 -8.46 -21.98
N THR A 46 7.80 -8.11 -21.15
CA THR A 46 6.69 -7.24 -21.56
C THR A 46 6.97 -5.78 -21.21
N HIS A 47 6.62 -4.84 -22.11
CA HIS A 47 6.72 -3.38 -21.87
C HIS A 47 5.65 -2.89 -20.87
N LYS A 48 5.81 -3.25 -19.59
CA LYS A 48 4.91 -2.89 -18.49
C LYS A 48 5.64 -2.29 -17.29
N LEU A 49 6.89 -1.86 -17.46
CA LEU A 49 7.65 -1.09 -16.50
C LEU A 49 7.70 0.37 -16.97
N LEU A 50 6.84 1.21 -16.41
CA LEU A 50 6.72 2.62 -16.77
C LEU A 50 7.72 3.45 -15.96
N PHE A 51 8.48 4.29 -16.64
CA PHE A 51 9.40 5.26 -16.07
C PHE A 51 8.83 6.68 -16.19
N TYR A 52 8.90 7.42 -15.10
CA TYR A 52 8.50 8.81 -14.98
C TYR A 52 9.75 9.72 -14.98
N PRO A 53 10.06 10.45 -16.06
CA PRO A 53 11.30 11.24 -16.13
C PRO A 53 11.43 12.31 -15.04
N ASP A 54 10.33 12.96 -14.65
CA ASP A 54 10.31 14.04 -13.67
C ASP A 54 10.68 13.57 -12.26
N SER A 55 10.12 12.44 -11.84
CA SER A 55 10.36 11.86 -10.50
C SER A 55 11.47 10.83 -10.46
N LYS A 56 11.95 10.40 -11.63
CA LYS A 56 12.88 9.26 -11.81
C LYS A 56 12.42 7.97 -11.13
N GLY A 57 11.10 7.83 -10.94
CA GLY A 57 10.46 6.66 -10.38
C GLY A 57 10.01 5.69 -11.47
N PHE A 58 9.73 4.45 -11.08
CA PHE A 58 9.21 3.40 -11.94
C PHE A 58 7.92 2.82 -11.40
N MET A 59 7.05 2.34 -12.31
CA MET A 59 5.86 1.58 -11.99
C MET A 59 5.85 0.29 -12.81
N CYS A 60 5.94 -0.84 -12.14
CA CYS A 60 5.78 -2.15 -12.76
C CYS A 60 4.31 -2.59 -12.63
N PHE A 61 3.62 -2.72 -13.78
CA PHE A 61 2.19 -3.08 -13.81
C PHE A 61 1.92 -4.58 -13.72
N THR A 62 2.95 -5.41 -13.61
CA THR A 62 2.79 -6.87 -13.55
C THR A 62 3.00 -7.45 -12.17
N ALA A 63 4.11 -7.16 -11.49
CA ALA A 63 4.48 -7.87 -10.27
C ALA A 63 5.01 -6.98 -9.13
N CYS A 64 5.78 -5.92 -9.45
CA CYS A 64 6.59 -5.23 -8.43
C CYS A 64 5.96 -3.95 -7.88
N GLY A 65 4.98 -3.34 -8.58
CA GLY A 65 4.39 -2.05 -8.20
C GLY A 65 5.34 -0.87 -8.38
N SER A 66 5.32 0.10 -7.46
CA SER A 66 6.20 1.27 -7.49
C SER A 66 7.63 0.89 -7.09
N LEU A 67 8.60 1.34 -7.88
CA LEU A 67 10.01 1.01 -7.71
C LEU A 67 10.86 2.28 -7.86
N SER A 68 11.94 2.36 -7.10
CA SER A 68 13.04 3.28 -7.37
C SER A 68 14.00 2.67 -8.40
N LEU A 69 14.92 3.49 -8.95
CA LEU A 69 15.98 2.99 -9.82
C LEU A 69 16.83 1.90 -9.13
N TYR A 70 17.03 2.03 -7.82
CA TYR A 70 17.75 1.05 -7.00
C TYR A 70 17.03 -0.30 -6.95
N ASP A 71 15.71 -0.29 -6.79
CA ASP A 71 14.89 -1.51 -6.74
C ASP A 71 14.88 -2.22 -8.10
N VAL A 72 14.84 -1.45 -9.20
CA VAL A 72 14.91 -2.02 -10.54
C VAL A 72 16.23 -2.72 -10.78
N VAL A 73 17.36 -2.07 -10.42
CA VAL A 73 18.70 -2.66 -10.55
C VAL A 73 18.87 -3.86 -9.63
N ALA A 74 18.41 -3.76 -8.39
CA ALA A 74 18.47 -4.88 -7.42
C ALA A 74 17.70 -6.09 -7.94
N GLY A 75 16.50 -5.89 -8.49
CA GLY A 75 15.69 -6.96 -9.06
C GLY A 75 16.31 -7.56 -10.33
N ALA A 76 16.77 -6.71 -11.26
CA ALA A 76 17.35 -7.16 -12.53
C ALA A 76 18.65 -7.97 -12.36
N LEU A 77 19.49 -7.58 -11.40
CA LEU A 77 20.79 -8.21 -11.16
C LEU A 77 20.79 -9.17 -9.97
N ASN A 78 19.63 -9.41 -9.36
CA ASN A 78 19.45 -10.26 -8.17
C ASN A 78 20.46 -9.95 -7.04
N MET A 79 20.56 -8.69 -6.67
CA MET A 79 21.47 -8.18 -5.65
C MET A 79 20.73 -7.41 -4.57
N ASP A 80 21.38 -7.18 -3.42
CA ASP A 80 20.78 -6.36 -2.37
C ASP A 80 20.83 -4.85 -2.72
N PHE A 81 20.06 -4.07 -1.96
CA PHE A 81 19.97 -2.61 -2.17
C PHE A 81 21.32 -1.89 -2.03
N GLY A 82 22.18 -2.32 -1.10
CA GLY A 82 23.50 -1.72 -0.89
C GLY A 82 24.45 -2.00 -2.05
N GLU A 83 24.31 -3.16 -2.66
CA GLU A 83 25.04 -3.54 -3.87
C GLU A 83 24.54 -2.76 -5.08
N ALA A 84 23.23 -2.61 -5.24
CA ALA A 84 22.63 -1.78 -6.28
C ALA A 84 23.08 -0.30 -6.17
N PHE A 85 23.17 0.24 -4.96
CA PHE A 85 23.72 1.58 -4.73
C PHE A 85 25.18 1.68 -5.19
N LYS A 86 26.03 0.71 -4.84
CA LYS A 86 27.45 0.67 -5.26
C LYS A 86 27.57 0.52 -6.77
N TYR A 87 26.73 -0.32 -7.37
CA TYR A 87 26.67 -0.52 -8.82
C TYR A 87 26.36 0.80 -9.54
N LEU A 88 25.29 1.49 -9.14
CA LEU A 88 24.90 2.77 -9.72
C LEU A 88 25.95 3.88 -9.51
N ALA A 89 26.59 3.90 -8.35
CA ALA A 89 27.70 4.82 -8.09
C ALA A 89 28.89 4.54 -9.03
N SER A 90 29.22 3.27 -9.21
CA SER A 90 30.28 2.86 -10.15
C SER A 90 29.91 3.19 -11.59
N TYR A 91 28.67 2.97 -11.99
CA TYR A 91 28.14 3.31 -13.32
C TYR A 91 28.33 4.80 -13.66
N LYS A 92 28.11 5.68 -12.69
CA LYS A 92 28.35 7.14 -12.82
C LYS A 92 29.79 7.55 -12.53
N GLY A 93 30.74 6.60 -12.36
CA GLY A 93 32.14 6.89 -12.08
C GLY A 93 32.40 7.53 -10.71
N VAL A 94 31.42 7.45 -9.79
CA VAL A 94 31.54 8.03 -8.45
C VAL A 94 32.33 7.11 -7.54
N LYS A 95 33.48 7.60 -7.06
CA LYS A 95 34.28 6.89 -6.05
C LYS A 95 33.59 7.05 -4.69
N LEU A 96 32.97 6.00 -4.21
CA LEU A 96 32.49 5.92 -2.83
C LEU A 96 33.69 5.88 -1.92
N GLY A 97 33.96 6.98 -1.21
CA GLY A 97 35.05 7.03 -0.24
C GLY A 97 34.85 5.91 0.80
N LYS A 98 35.91 5.13 1.04
CA LYS A 98 35.88 4.20 2.18
C LYS A 98 35.72 5.06 3.44
N ARG A 99 34.51 5.03 4.02
CA ARG A 99 34.27 5.56 5.35
C ARG A 99 35.18 4.74 6.27
N ARG A 100 36.33 5.31 6.66
CA ARG A 100 37.07 4.80 7.80
C ARG A 100 36.15 5.02 9.00
N VAL A 101 35.47 3.97 9.38
CA VAL A 101 34.89 3.88 10.73
C VAL A 101 36.09 3.87 11.64
N GLY A 102 36.47 5.03 12.14
CA GLY A 102 37.34 5.11 13.29
C GLY A 102 36.60 4.46 14.46
N LEU A 103 36.95 3.22 14.74
CA LEU A 103 36.65 2.59 16.00
C LEU A 103 37.29 3.43 17.11
N GLN A 104 36.59 4.43 17.61
CA GLN A 104 36.78 4.88 18.97
C GLN A 104 36.15 3.80 19.86
N THR A 105 36.99 2.97 20.41
CA THR A 105 36.64 2.03 21.47
C THR A 105 36.28 2.82 22.73
N SER A 106 35.06 3.35 22.80
CA SER A 106 34.40 3.55 24.08
C SER A 106 33.78 2.22 24.48
N LYS A 107 34.20 1.67 25.60
CA LYS A 107 33.56 0.50 26.21
C LYS A 107 32.07 0.77 26.34
N ILE A 108 31.28 0.10 25.54
CA ILE A 108 29.81 0.10 25.66
C ILE A 108 29.48 -1.11 26.51
N GLU A 109 29.00 -0.84 27.71
CA GLU A 109 28.58 -1.87 28.69
C GLU A 109 27.10 -2.30 28.44
N ASN A 110 26.52 -2.04 27.26
CA ASN A 110 25.13 -2.44 26.95
C ASN A 110 24.97 -2.77 25.45
N GLU A 111 25.41 -3.96 25.04
CA GLU A 111 25.16 -4.51 23.71
C GLU A 111 23.65 -4.55 23.36
N ASP A 112 22.79 -4.75 24.37
CA ASP A 112 21.33 -4.77 24.22
C ASP A 112 20.74 -3.42 23.80
N LEU A 113 21.33 -2.28 24.22
CA LEU A 113 20.89 -0.95 23.82
C LEU A 113 21.33 -0.56 22.41
N GLU A 114 22.47 -1.05 21.93
CA GLU A 114 22.89 -0.86 20.53
C GLU A 114 21.97 -1.64 19.57
N PHE A 115 21.61 -2.88 19.93
CA PHE A 115 20.67 -3.68 19.17
C PHE A 115 19.29 -2.99 19.08
N LEU A 116 18.78 -2.46 20.19
CA LEU A 116 17.54 -1.68 20.22
C LEU A 116 17.63 -0.40 19.37
N ASN A 117 18.74 0.32 19.41
CA ASN A 117 18.94 1.54 18.62
C ASN A 117 19.10 1.30 17.12
N LEU A 118 19.61 0.13 16.70
CA LEU A 118 19.73 -0.26 15.30
C LEU A 118 18.36 -0.59 14.68
N HIS A 119 17.39 -1.01 15.48
CA HIS A 119 16.05 -1.43 15.06
C HIS A 119 14.97 -0.39 15.34
N LEU A 120 15.30 0.73 16.01
CA LEU A 120 14.35 1.81 16.20
C LEU A 120 14.09 2.54 14.86
N TYR A 121 12.83 2.60 14.48
CA TYR A 121 12.40 3.44 13.37
C TYR A 121 12.79 4.89 13.65
N LYS A 122 13.51 5.49 12.69
CA LYS A 122 13.81 6.93 12.71
C LYS A 122 12.87 7.59 11.73
N PRO A 123 11.95 8.46 12.20
CA PRO A 123 11.03 9.17 11.33
C PRO A 123 11.75 9.82 10.16
N THR A 124 11.34 9.52 8.95
CA THR A 124 11.80 10.21 7.76
C THR A 124 10.96 11.47 7.60
N LYS A 125 11.58 12.65 7.67
CA LYS A 125 10.88 13.95 7.53
C LYS A 125 10.32 14.22 6.12
N ASN A 126 10.27 13.24 5.25
CA ASN A 126 9.84 13.40 3.87
C ASN A 126 8.33 13.15 3.74
N VAL A 127 7.53 14.05 4.30
CA VAL A 127 6.11 14.10 3.94
C VAL A 127 6.04 14.65 2.51
N VAL A 128 5.57 13.81 1.59
CA VAL A 128 5.33 14.23 0.19
C VAL A 128 4.03 15.01 0.18
N GLU A 129 4.08 16.27 -0.25
CA GLU A 129 2.87 17.01 -0.54
C GLU A 129 2.14 16.39 -1.73
N LEU A 130 0.91 15.95 -1.49
CA LEU A 130 0.04 15.45 -2.54
C LEU A 130 -0.70 16.60 -3.21
N PRO A 131 -1.04 16.50 -4.50
CA PRO A 131 -1.90 17.47 -5.17
C PRO A 131 -3.22 17.59 -4.42
N ALA A 132 -3.60 18.80 -4.02
CA ALA A 132 -4.87 19.06 -3.35
C ALA A 132 -5.91 19.61 -4.34
N PHE A 133 -7.13 19.11 -4.23
CA PHE A 133 -8.29 19.61 -4.97
C PHE A 133 -9.14 20.52 -4.09
N PRO A 134 -9.83 21.51 -4.66
CA PRO A 134 -10.69 22.38 -3.90
C PRO A 134 -11.95 21.67 -3.40
N GLU A 135 -12.31 21.87 -2.13
CA GLU A 135 -13.45 21.20 -1.47
C GLU A 135 -14.80 21.44 -2.17
N ASN A 136 -14.96 22.59 -2.84
CA ASN A 136 -16.21 22.91 -3.52
C ASN A 136 -16.55 21.96 -4.69
N VAL A 137 -15.60 21.17 -5.17
CA VAL A 137 -15.88 20.13 -6.17
C VAL A 137 -16.87 19.09 -5.63
N LEU A 138 -16.88 18.85 -4.33
CA LEU A 138 -17.79 17.89 -3.71
C LEU A 138 -19.26 18.37 -3.74
N GLN A 139 -19.51 19.66 -3.99
CA GLN A 139 -20.87 20.21 -4.12
C GLN A 139 -21.58 19.81 -5.42
N ILE A 140 -20.83 19.25 -6.38
CA ILE A 140 -21.41 18.70 -7.63
C ILE A 140 -22.21 17.43 -7.36
N PHE A 141 -21.93 16.73 -6.26
CA PHE A 141 -22.50 15.44 -5.90
C PHE A 141 -23.58 15.58 -4.85
N ASP A 142 -24.59 14.72 -4.92
CA ASP A 142 -25.68 14.70 -3.96
C ASP A 142 -25.23 14.13 -2.61
N PRO A 143 -25.62 14.76 -1.47
CA PRO A 143 -25.22 14.33 -0.14
C PRO A 143 -26.03 13.11 0.33
N VAL A 144 -25.99 12.05 -0.45
CA VAL A 144 -26.64 10.76 -0.15
C VAL A 144 -25.65 9.64 -0.43
N TYR A 145 -25.88 8.47 0.14
CA TYR A 145 -25.05 7.29 -0.10
C TYR A 145 -25.93 6.07 -0.44
N PRO A 146 -25.33 5.03 -1.04
CA PRO A 146 -26.06 3.88 -1.53
C PRO A 146 -26.77 3.10 -0.42
N ILE A 147 -27.98 2.64 -0.68
CA ILE A 147 -28.79 1.88 0.26
C ILE A 147 -28.13 0.57 0.70
N ASP A 148 -27.38 -0.08 -0.21
CA ASP A 148 -26.63 -1.30 0.10
C ASP A 148 -25.57 -1.07 1.19
N TRP A 149 -24.95 0.11 1.26
CA TRP A 149 -24.01 0.43 2.33
C TRP A 149 -24.71 0.62 3.68
N TYR A 150 -25.93 1.18 3.67
CA TYR A 150 -26.75 1.28 4.86
C TYR A 150 -27.17 -0.12 5.36
N GLU A 151 -27.64 -0.97 4.45
CA GLU A 151 -28.03 -2.36 4.75
C GLU A 151 -26.84 -3.21 5.24
N GLU A 152 -25.64 -2.92 4.78
CA GLU A 152 -24.39 -3.54 5.24
C GLU A 152 -23.91 -2.99 6.60
N GLY A 153 -24.55 -1.96 7.17
CA GLY A 153 -24.29 -1.44 8.51
C GLY A 153 -23.48 -0.15 8.60
N ILE A 154 -23.23 0.55 7.50
CA ILE A 154 -22.65 1.91 7.56
C ILE A 154 -23.74 2.89 7.98
N SER A 155 -23.52 3.61 9.07
CA SER A 155 -24.48 4.61 9.54
C SER A 155 -24.42 5.89 8.69
N GLU A 156 -25.55 6.62 8.66
CA GLU A 156 -25.65 7.90 7.95
C GLU A 156 -24.63 8.92 8.48
N GLU A 157 -24.47 8.98 9.80
CA GLU A 157 -23.51 9.88 10.45
C GLU A 157 -22.06 9.60 10.01
N VAL A 158 -21.69 8.32 9.88
CA VAL A 158 -20.36 7.92 9.42
C VAL A 158 -20.19 8.24 7.94
N ALA A 159 -21.16 7.94 7.10
CA ALA A 159 -21.12 8.28 5.68
C ALA A 159 -20.96 9.80 5.46
N GLU A 160 -21.71 10.61 6.21
CA GLU A 160 -21.60 12.06 6.18
C GLU A 160 -20.20 12.53 6.66
N TYR A 161 -19.68 11.97 7.75
CA TYR A 161 -18.39 12.32 8.31
C TYR A 161 -17.23 12.06 7.36
N TYR A 162 -17.27 10.95 6.60
CA TYR A 162 -16.30 10.65 5.55
C TYR A 162 -16.57 11.40 4.24
N GLY A 163 -17.67 12.16 4.18
CA GLY A 163 -18.04 12.96 3.02
C GLY A 163 -18.53 12.14 1.83
N ILE A 164 -19.12 10.96 2.10
CA ILE A 164 -19.66 10.09 1.06
C ILE A 164 -20.82 10.80 0.36
N ARG A 165 -20.84 10.67 -0.98
CA ARG A 165 -21.85 11.30 -1.83
C ARG A 165 -22.25 10.37 -2.96
N TYR A 166 -23.23 10.78 -3.75
CA TYR A 166 -23.65 10.06 -4.92
C TYR A 166 -23.67 10.95 -6.16
N TYR A 167 -23.27 10.37 -7.28
CA TYR A 167 -23.29 11.05 -8.58
C TYR A 167 -24.25 10.33 -9.51
N TYR A 168 -25.48 10.85 -9.60
CA TYR A 168 -26.55 10.23 -10.37
C TYR A 168 -26.24 10.15 -11.84
N ASP A 169 -25.60 11.18 -12.43
CA ASP A 169 -25.27 11.21 -13.86
C ASP A 169 -24.41 10.03 -14.32
N GLN A 170 -23.55 9.53 -13.41
CA GLN A 170 -22.67 8.40 -13.70
C GLN A 170 -23.03 7.13 -12.91
N ASN A 171 -24.09 7.16 -12.10
CA ASN A 171 -24.51 6.06 -11.23
C ASN A 171 -23.37 5.53 -10.35
N LYS A 172 -22.73 6.44 -9.58
CA LYS A 172 -21.53 6.14 -8.79
C LYS A 172 -21.63 6.70 -7.37
N CYS A 173 -21.21 5.88 -6.40
CA CYS A 173 -20.92 6.36 -5.06
C CYS A 173 -19.55 7.05 -5.06
N ILE A 174 -19.46 8.21 -4.46
CA ILE A 174 -18.31 9.11 -4.44
C ILE A 174 -17.63 9.03 -3.08
N ILE A 175 -16.34 8.77 -3.09
CA ILE A 175 -15.52 8.55 -1.90
C ILE A 175 -14.36 9.56 -1.94
N PRO A 176 -14.44 10.64 -1.16
CA PRO A 176 -13.35 11.61 -1.04
C PRO A 176 -12.16 10.99 -0.29
N HIS A 177 -10.95 11.17 -0.82
CA HIS A 177 -9.73 10.76 -0.17
C HIS A 177 -8.97 11.98 0.36
N ARG A 178 -8.63 11.94 1.65
CA ARG A 178 -7.90 13.00 2.33
C ARG A 178 -6.51 12.54 2.75
N ASP A 179 -5.52 13.41 2.61
CA ASP A 179 -4.20 13.18 3.18
C ASP A 179 -4.22 13.34 4.71
N ILE A 180 -3.09 13.10 5.36
CA ILE A 180 -2.97 13.19 6.82
C ILE A 180 -3.27 14.61 7.37
N PHE A 181 -3.21 15.64 6.53
CA PHE A 181 -3.51 17.03 6.89
C PHE A 181 -4.99 17.41 6.65
N GLY A 182 -5.77 16.53 6.04
CA GLY A 182 -7.18 16.73 5.72
C GLY A 182 -7.42 17.33 4.33
N ASN A 183 -6.40 17.57 3.52
CA ASN A 183 -6.57 18.07 2.16
C ASN A 183 -7.25 17.00 1.30
N LEU A 184 -8.18 17.41 0.45
CA LEU A 184 -8.81 16.54 -0.55
C LEU A 184 -7.78 16.25 -1.65
N VAL A 185 -7.19 15.07 -1.65
CA VAL A 185 -6.12 14.68 -2.60
C VAL A 185 -6.62 13.85 -3.76
N GLY A 186 -7.84 13.34 -3.66
CA GLY A 186 -8.46 12.58 -4.74
C GLY A 186 -9.90 12.21 -4.44
N ILE A 187 -10.59 11.74 -5.44
CA ILE A 187 -11.97 11.27 -5.32
C ILE A 187 -12.06 9.95 -6.07
N ARG A 188 -12.31 8.86 -5.32
CA ARG A 188 -12.64 7.58 -5.92
C ARG A 188 -14.14 7.46 -6.08
N ALA A 189 -14.54 6.62 -7.03
CA ALA A 189 -15.94 6.34 -7.27
C ALA A 189 -16.15 4.83 -7.37
N ARG A 190 -17.14 4.31 -6.63
CA ARG A 190 -17.66 2.95 -6.80
C ARG A 190 -18.78 2.98 -7.82
N SER A 191 -18.60 2.27 -8.91
CA SER A 191 -19.61 2.18 -9.96
C SER A 191 -20.71 1.16 -9.61
N TYR A 192 -21.94 1.54 -9.92
CA TYR A 192 -23.13 0.67 -9.92
C TYR A 192 -23.55 0.27 -11.34
N ASN A 193 -22.80 0.67 -12.36
CA ASN A 193 -23.03 0.24 -13.73
C ASN A 193 -22.49 -1.18 -13.91
N MET A 194 -23.37 -2.12 -14.23
CA MET A 194 -23.04 -3.55 -14.35
C MET A 194 -21.89 -3.79 -15.34
N TRP A 195 -21.86 -3.06 -16.45
CA TRP A 195 -20.83 -3.19 -17.48
C TRP A 195 -19.43 -2.75 -16.96
N GLU A 196 -19.35 -1.70 -16.12
CA GLU A 196 -18.09 -1.29 -15.50
C GLU A 196 -17.63 -2.32 -14.47
N VAL A 197 -18.56 -2.83 -13.65
CA VAL A 197 -18.27 -3.83 -12.63
C VAL A 197 -17.75 -5.13 -13.25
N GLN A 198 -18.41 -5.61 -14.31
CA GLN A 198 -18.01 -6.82 -15.06
C GLN A 198 -16.66 -6.64 -15.77
N ALA A 199 -16.34 -5.42 -16.19
CA ALA A 199 -15.04 -5.08 -16.78
C ALA A 199 -13.91 -4.87 -15.71
N GLY A 200 -14.16 -5.18 -14.43
CA GLY A 200 -13.20 -4.99 -13.34
C GLY A 200 -12.98 -3.52 -12.94
N ARG A 201 -13.88 -2.63 -13.35
CA ARG A 201 -13.80 -1.18 -13.10
C ARG A 201 -14.74 -0.72 -11.98
N LYS A 202 -14.91 -1.56 -10.95
CA LYS A 202 -15.80 -1.29 -9.82
C LYS A 202 -15.38 -0.02 -9.05
N TYR A 203 -14.09 0.19 -8.86
CA TYR A 203 -13.53 1.35 -8.17
C TYR A 203 -12.49 2.05 -9.04
N LEU A 204 -12.76 3.30 -9.41
CA LEU A 204 -11.86 4.14 -10.21
C LEU A 204 -11.89 5.58 -9.70
N PRO A 205 -10.84 6.39 -9.95
CA PRO A 205 -10.92 7.83 -9.77
C PRO A 205 -12.05 8.42 -10.65
N ILE A 206 -12.83 9.36 -10.09
CA ILE A 206 -13.90 10.03 -10.84
C ILE A 206 -13.31 10.98 -11.87
N THR A 207 -13.95 11.04 -13.04
CA THR A 207 -13.63 12.03 -14.07
C THR A 207 -14.84 12.93 -14.30
N ILE A 208 -14.64 14.26 -14.19
CA ILE A 208 -15.69 15.26 -14.37
C ILE A 208 -15.14 16.31 -15.33
N GLN A 209 -15.89 16.57 -16.43
CA GLN A 209 -15.51 17.57 -17.44
C GLN A 209 -14.06 17.42 -17.94
N GLY A 210 -13.59 16.18 -18.10
CA GLY A 210 -12.25 15.86 -18.57
C GLY A 210 -11.15 15.91 -17.52
N LEU A 211 -11.43 16.35 -16.28
CA LEU A 211 -10.48 16.30 -15.17
C LEU A 211 -10.69 15.03 -14.36
N THR A 212 -9.63 14.25 -14.18
CA THR A 212 -9.65 13.04 -13.34
C THR A 212 -9.08 13.36 -11.95
N TYR A 213 -9.87 13.15 -10.90
CA TYR A 213 -9.52 13.43 -9.51
C TYR A 213 -8.74 12.27 -8.91
N ARG A 214 -7.52 12.09 -9.34
CA ARG A 214 -6.63 11.00 -8.92
C ARG A 214 -5.42 11.51 -8.16
N TYR A 215 -4.89 10.67 -7.28
CA TYR A 215 -3.61 10.83 -6.60
C TYR A 215 -2.85 9.49 -6.61
N PRO A 216 -1.54 9.48 -6.35
CA PRO A 216 -0.80 8.24 -6.19
C PRO A 216 -1.21 7.55 -4.87
N MET A 217 -2.05 6.51 -4.96
CA MET A 217 -2.58 5.78 -3.78
C MET A 217 -1.48 5.22 -2.88
N SER A 218 -0.29 4.95 -3.45
CA SER A 218 0.89 4.54 -2.70
C SER A 218 1.41 5.58 -1.68
N HIS A 219 0.89 6.81 -1.72
CA HIS A 219 1.33 7.91 -0.86
C HIS A 219 0.26 8.36 0.15
N ASN A 220 -0.80 7.59 0.31
CA ASN A 220 -1.84 7.87 1.29
C ASN A 220 -2.51 6.58 1.76
N LEU A 221 -3.24 6.66 2.87
CA LEU A 221 -4.11 5.61 3.39
C LEU A 221 -5.49 6.21 3.62
N PHE A 222 -6.55 5.54 3.14
CA PHE A 222 -7.90 6.00 3.45
C PHE A 222 -8.17 5.86 4.96
N GLY A 223 -8.81 6.84 5.54
CA GLY A 223 -9.09 6.90 6.98
C GLY A 223 -7.95 7.47 7.83
N VAL A 224 -6.73 7.64 7.32
CA VAL A 224 -5.61 8.13 8.13
C VAL A 224 -5.88 9.53 8.71
N TYR A 225 -6.45 10.44 7.95
CA TYR A 225 -6.84 11.76 8.44
C TYR A 225 -7.82 11.69 9.60
N HIS A 226 -8.86 10.86 9.45
CA HIS A 226 -9.93 10.73 10.43
C HIS A 226 -9.46 10.04 11.72
N ASN A 227 -8.57 9.05 11.59
CA ASN A 227 -8.24 8.11 12.67
C ASN A 227 -6.83 8.31 13.26
N GLN A 228 -6.01 9.25 12.74
CA GLN A 228 -4.62 9.42 13.18
C GLN A 228 -4.46 9.66 14.69
N ASP A 229 -5.36 10.40 15.33
CA ASP A 229 -5.25 10.69 16.75
C ASP A 229 -5.59 9.47 17.61
N ASN A 230 -6.53 8.64 17.18
CA ASN A 230 -6.81 7.35 17.80
C ASN A 230 -5.62 6.39 17.61
N ILE A 231 -5.07 6.30 16.41
CA ILE A 231 -3.89 5.49 16.09
C ILE A 231 -2.70 5.92 16.98
N LYS A 232 -2.42 7.22 17.10
CA LYS A 232 -1.37 7.75 17.98
C LYS A 232 -1.60 7.40 19.45
N ARG A 233 -2.85 7.53 19.93
CA ARG A 233 -3.25 7.26 21.31
C ARG A 233 -3.10 5.80 21.65
N HIS A 234 -3.59 4.90 20.79
CA HIS A 234 -3.56 3.45 21.01
C HIS A 234 -2.25 2.79 20.57
N LYS A 235 -1.43 3.50 19.76
CA LYS A 235 -0.21 2.99 19.12
C LYS A 235 -0.43 1.71 18.32
N LYS A 236 -1.65 1.57 17.77
CA LYS A 236 -2.14 0.38 17.14
C LYS A 236 -2.91 0.75 15.89
N VAL A 237 -2.79 -0.05 14.82
CA VAL A 237 -3.54 0.14 13.59
C VAL A 237 -4.11 -1.17 13.08
N ILE A 238 -5.35 -1.13 12.58
CA ILE A 238 -5.98 -2.19 11.80
C ILE A 238 -5.95 -1.78 10.34
N ILE A 239 -5.44 -2.65 9.48
CA ILE A 239 -5.29 -2.36 8.05
C ILE A 239 -6.25 -3.24 7.26
N PHE A 240 -7.21 -2.59 6.61
CA PHE A 240 -8.17 -3.20 5.69
C PHE A 240 -7.77 -3.02 4.22
N GLU A 241 -8.47 -3.70 3.33
CA GLU A 241 -8.30 -3.55 1.88
C GLU A 241 -9.18 -2.42 1.32
N SER A 242 -10.41 -2.23 1.82
CA SER A 242 -11.41 -1.33 1.28
C SER A 242 -11.76 -0.16 2.19
N GLU A 243 -12.21 0.95 1.58
CA GLU A 243 -12.72 2.14 2.28
C GLU A 243 -13.97 1.79 3.12
N LYS A 244 -14.80 0.89 2.62
CA LYS A 244 -16.03 0.44 3.28
C LYS A 244 -15.74 -0.14 4.66
N SER A 245 -14.70 -0.97 4.78
CA SER A 245 -14.35 -1.63 6.05
C SER A 245 -13.92 -0.63 7.12
N VAL A 246 -13.28 0.50 6.75
CA VAL A 246 -12.94 1.58 7.69
C VAL A 246 -14.20 2.27 8.22
N MET A 247 -15.19 2.50 7.36
CA MET A 247 -16.47 3.11 7.76
C MET A 247 -17.33 2.14 8.57
N LEU A 248 -17.33 0.84 8.25
CA LEU A 248 -17.97 -0.20 9.07
C LEU A 248 -17.36 -0.24 10.47
N MET A 249 -16.02 -0.16 10.58
CA MET A 249 -15.35 -0.12 11.89
C MET A 249 -15.87 1.05 12.74
N GLU A 250 -16.00 2.25 12.18
CA GLU A 250 -16.52 3.40 12.90
C GLU A 250 -18.02 3.25 13.26
N SER A 251 -18.82 2.68 12.35
CA SER A 251 -20.25 2.46 12.59
C SER A 251 -20.51 1.43 13.69
N MET A 252 -19.62 0.44 13.86
CA MET A 252 -19.76 -0.63 14.85
C MET A 252 -19.17 -0.29 16.23
N TYR A 253 -18.13 0.53 16.28
CA TYR A 253 -17.35 0.75 17.50
C TYR A 253 -17.38 2.19 18.01
N ASP A 254 -17.74 3.15 17.23
CA ASP A 254 -17.64 4.59 17.45
C ASP A 254 -16.36 5.23 16.86
N ARG A 255 -16.44 6.56 16.76
CA ARG A 255 -15.37 7.38 16.17
C ARG A 255 -14.10 7.37 17.01
N GLU A 256 -14.21 7.38 18.33
CA GLU A 256 -13.06 7.48 19.24
C GLU A 256 -12.26 6.17 19.33
N SER A 257 -12.90 5.06 18.96
CA SER A 257 -12.32 3.72 18.96
C SER A 257 -11.79 3.28 17.60
N ASN A 258 -12.09 4.02 16.52
CA ASN A 258 -11.64 3.65 15.19
C ASN A 258 -10.13 3.90 15.01
N ILE A 259 -9.37 2.81 14.89
CA ILE A 259 -7.93 2.79 14.65
C ILE A 259 -7.59 2.21 13.27
N SER A 260 -8.56 2.20 12.35
CA SER A 260 -8.39 1.51 11.08
C SER A 260 -8.01 2.45 9.94
N VAL A 261 -7.33 1.87 8.95
CA VAL A 261 -7.02 2.50 7.66
C VAL A 261 -7.23 1.49 6.53
N ALA A 262 -7.39 1.97 5.30
CA ALA A 262 -7.47 1.10 4.14
C ALA A 262 -6.37 1.38 3.12
N LEU A 263 -5.85 0.30 2.53
CA LEU A 263 -4.85 0.35 1.44
C LEU A 263 -5.47 0.82 0.12
N CYS A 264 -6.74 0.52 -0.11
CA CYS A 264 -7.49 0.75 -1.35
C CYS A 264 -6.82 0.11 -2.58
N SER A 265 -5.90 -0.79 -2.37
CA SER A 265 -5.12 -1.52 -3.36
C SER A 265 -4.63 -2.86 -2.81
N MET A 266 -4.09 -3.69 -3.71
CA MET A 266 -3.53 -5.00 -3.33
C MET A 266 -2.16 -4.90 -2.63
N ASN A 267 -1.49 -3.74 -2.66
CA ASN A 267 -0.12 -3.59 -2.17
C ASN A 267 0.01 -2.38 -1.24
N MET A 268 0.99 -2.46 -0.36
CA MET A 268 1.42 -1.37 0.50
C MET A 268 2.80 -0.87 0.06
N SER A 269 2.98 0.44 0.06
CA SER A 269 4.27 1.08 -0.22
C SER A 269 5.08 1.30 1.06
N LEU A 270 6.37 1.55 0.90
CA LEU A 270 7.22 1.97 2.03
C LEU A 270 6.76 3.31 2.61
N TYR A 271 6.25 4.21 1.78
CA TYR A 271 5.71 5.49 2.26
C TYR A 271 4.49 5.29 3.19
N GLN A 272 3.54 4.43 2.80
CA GLN A 272 2.38 4.11 3.63
C GLN A 272 2.79 3.45 4.96
N ARG A 273 3.80 2.55 4.93
CA ARG A 273 4.40 1.99 6.15
C ARG A 273 4.98 3.09 7.04
N ASP A 274 5.83 3.94 6.45
CA ASP A 274 6.55 4.99 7.19
C ASP A 274 5.56 6.01 7.78
N LEU A 275 4.48 6.32 7.06
CA LEU A 275 3.39 7.16 7.56
C LEU A 275 2.79 6.60 8.87
N LEU A 276 2.56 5.29 8.95
CA LEU A 276 2.05 4.65 10.17
C LEU A 276 3.09 4.61 11.29
N LEU A 277 4.35 4.34 10.95
CA LEU A 277 5.44 4.36 11.93
C LEU A 277 5.68 5.76 12.49
N ASP A 278 5.53 6.80 11.68
CA ASP A 278 5.63 8.21 12.12
C ASP A 278 4.47 8.60 13.08
N LEU A 279 3.32 7.92 12.99
CA LEU A 279 2.24 8.03 13.98
C LEU A 279 2.54 7.31 15.31
N GLY A 280 3.68 6.62 15.42
CA GLY A 280 4.11 5.91 16.62
C GLY A 280 3.46 4.54 16.80
N VAL A 281 3.02 3.91 15.72
CA VAL A 281 2.42 2.57 15.76
C VAL A 281 3.44 1.54 16.24
N THR A 282 3.02 0.72 17.21
CA THR A 282 3.79 -0.40 17.76
C THR A 282 3.11 -1.76 17.55
N GLU A 283 1.86 -1.77 17.11
CA GLU A 283 1.12 -2.99 16.74
C GLU A 283 0.35 -2.76 15.44
N VAL A 284 0.53 -3.66 14.47
CA VAL A 284 -0.15 -3.66 13.17
C VAL A 284 -0.96 -4.94 13.04
N ILE A 285 -2.24 -4.82 12.68
CA ILE A 285 -3.14 -5.95 12.46
C ILE A 285 -3.65 -5.89 11.03
N PHE A 286 -3.30 -6.87 10.20
CA PHE A 286 -3.83 -7.00 8.85
C PHE A 286 -5.14 -7.77 8.85
N CYS A 287 -6.22 -7.11 8.43
CA CYS A 287 -7.57 -7.63 8.29
C CYS A 287 -8.02 -7.55 6.81
N LEU A 288 -7.30 -8.24 5.94
CA LEU A 288 -7.54 -8.19 4.49
C LEU A 288 -8.69 -9.12 4.09
N ASP A 289 -9.26 -8.89 2.89
CA ASP A 289 -10.34 -9.71 2.35
C ASP A 289 -9.88 -11.17 2.15
N LYS A 290 -10.70 -12.13 2.56
CA LYS A 290 -10.42 -13.56 2.44
C LYS A 290 -10.36 -13.99 0.96
N GLN A 291 -9.23 -14.51 0.52
CA GLN A 291 -8.98 -14.88 -0.89
C GLN A 291 -8.97 -16.40 -1.12
N TYR A 292 -9.72 -17.17 -0.32
CA TYR A 292 -9.78 -18.61 -0.41
C TYR A 292 -11.13 -19.15 0.10
N THR A 293 -11.49 -20.33 -0.37
CA THR A 293 -12.61 -21.15 0.12
C THR A 293 -12.07 -22.36 0.86
N LEU A 294 -12.87 -23.02 1.68
CA LEU A 294 -12.45 -24.26 2.33
C LEU A 294 -12.19 -25.36 1.31
N GLU A 295 -13.02 -25.46 0.28
CA GLU A 295 -12.87 -26.43 -0.81
C GLU A 295 -11.52 -26.30 -1.51
N CYS A 296 -11.03 -25.07 -1.78
CA CYS A 296 -9.75 -24.89 -2.43
C CYS A 296 -8.56 -25.28 -1.54
N LEU A 297 -8.70 -25.19 -0.21
CA LEU A 297 -7.67 -25.64 0.72
C LEU A 297 -7.56 -27.17 0.79
N GLU A 298 -8.69 -27.87 0.64
CA GLU A 298 -8.73 -29.33 0.62
C GLU A 298 -8.19 -29.90 -0.70
N THR A 299 -8.65 -29.33 -1.83
CA THR A 299 -8.28 -29.81 -3.17
C THR A 299 -6.88 -29.41 -3.59
N ARG A 300 -6.41 -28.25 -3.09
CA ARG A 300 -5.12 -27.62 -3.47
C ARG A 300 -4.96 -27.41 -4.99
N GLU A 301 -6.07 -27.19 -5.68
CA GLU A 301 -6.11 -27.02 -7.14
C GLU A 301 -6.96 -25.80 -7.55
N GLY A 302 -6.83 -25.41 -8.82
CA GLY A 302 -7.66 -24.38 -9.43
C GLY A 302 -7.19 -22.93 -9.19
N GLU A 303 -8.03 -21.98 -9.63
CA GLU A 303 -7.73 -20.54 -9.53
C GLU A 303 -7.82 -20.00 -8.10
N GLU A 304 -8.75 -20.52 -7.31
CA GLU A 304 -8.93 -20.11 -5.93
C GLU A 304 -7.75 -20.53 -5.05
N TYR A 305 -7.17 -21.71 -5.28
CA TYR A 305 -5.96 -22.11 -4.58
C TYR A 305 -4.74 -21.26 -4.98
N ARG A 306 -4.61 -20.90 -6.27
CA ARG A 306 -3.59 -19.93 -6.70
C ARG A 306 -3.82 -18.55 -6.05
N GLY A 307 -5.08 -18.17 -5.87
CA GLY A 307 -5.49 -16.99 -5.10
C GLY A 307 -5.01 -17.05 -3.67
N PHE A 308 -5.23 -18.18 -2.98
CA PHE A 308 -4.74 -18.44 -1.62
C PHE A 308 -3.22 -18.31 -1.53
N VAL A 309 -2.48 -18.99 -2.41
CA VAL A 309 -1.00 -18.91 -2.43
C VAL A 309 -0.53 -17.46 -2.62
N SER A 310 -1.17 -16.70 -3.52
CA SER A 310 -0.87 -15.29 -3.74
C SER A 310 -1.19 -14.44 -2.51
N TYR A 311 -2.30 -14.73 -1.82
CA TYR A 311 -2.73 -14.06 -0.60
C TYR A 311 -1.73 -14.29 0.54
N VAL A 312 -1.30 -15.53 0.77
CA VAL A 312 -0.28 -15.86 1.79
C VAL A 312 1.05 -15.15 1.50
N LYS A 313 1.50 -15.16 0.23
CA LYS A 313 2.70 -14.41 -0.19
C LYS A 313 2.55 -12.89 0.04
N LYS A 314 1.36 -12.35 -0.19
CA LYS A 314 1.05 -10.94 0.10
C LYS A 314 1.15 -10.64 1.60
N LEU A 315 0.55 -11.48 2.44
CA LEU A 315 0.63 -11.34 3.90
C LEU A 315 2.08 -11.43 4.40
N LYS A 316 2.86 -12.39 3.89
CA LYS A 316 4.30 -12.52 4.16
C LYS A 316 5.05 -11.22 3.85
N LYS A 317 4.84 -10.67 2.65
CA LYS A 317 5.45 -9.41 2.21
C LYS A 317 5.04 -8.23 3.10
N LEU A 318 3.76 -8.08 3.38
CA LEU A 318 3.23 -6.98 4.22
C LEU A 318 3.77 -7.08 5.65
N SER A 319 3.77 -8.27 6.23
CA SER A 319 4.30 -8.51 7.58
C SER A 319 5.78 -8.18 7.66
N SER A 320 6.58 -8.59 6.67
CA SER A 320 8.02 -8.30 6.63
C SER A 320 8.35 -6.80 6.62
N MET A 321 7.43 -5.95 6.17
CA MET A 321 7.64 -4.50 6.19
C MET A 321 7.64 -3.90 7.60
N PHE A 322 6.97 -4.55 8.55
CA PHE A 322 6.77 -4.02 9.91
C PHE A 322 7.48 -4.80 11.01
N MET A 323 7.82 -6.07 10.81
CA MET A 323 8.35 -6.95 11.87
C MET A 323 9.59 -6.42 12.59
N ASN A 324 10.40 -5.62 11.91
CA ASN A 324 11.58 -4.99 12.53
C ASN A 324 11.23 -3.77 13.40
N TYR A 325 9.96 -3.33 13.41
CA TYR A 325 9.54 -2.09 14.05
C TYR A 325 8.36 -2.26 15.01
N CYS A 326 7.46 -3.21 14.70
CA CYS A 326 6.17 -3.38 15.37
C CYS A 326 5.86 -4.85 15.61
N HIS A 327 4.96 -5.11 16.57
CA HIS A 327 4.24 -6.38 16.62
C HIS A 327 3.30 -6.45 15.40
N VAL A 328 3.35 -7.56 14.70
CA VAL A 328 2.50 -7.79 13.51
C VAL A 328 1.58 -8.97 13.79
N SER A 329 0.31 -8.78 13.50
CA SER A 329 -0.68 -9.85 13.52
C SER A 329 -1.46 -9.88 12.21
N VAL A 330 -1.95 -11.05 11.83
CA VAL A 330 -2.83 -11.24 10.68
C VAL A 330 -4.11 -11.93 11.11
N VAL A 331 -5.23 -11.52 10.57
CA VAL A 331 -6.52 -12.18 10.77
C VAL A 331 -6.77 -13.12 9.60
N LEU A 332 -6.92 -14.41 9.92
CA LEU A 332 -7.23 -15.48 9.00
C LEU A 332 -8.48 -16.22 9.48
N CYS A 333 -9.40 -16.54 8.59
CA CYS A 333 -10.61 -17.29 8.92
C CYS A 333 -10.59 -18.64 8.21
N TRP A 334 -10.39 -19.72 8.99
CA TRP A 334 -10.28 -21.08 8.51
C TRP A 334 -11.61 -21.84 8.45
N ASP A 335 -12.72 -21.14 8.56
CA ASP A 335 -14.08 -21.67 8.55
C ASP A 335 -15.00 -20.80 7.68
N GLU A 336 -16.30 -21.03 7.76
CA GLU A 336 -17.32 -20.36 6.95
C GLU A 336 -17.88 -19.07 7.59
N ARG A 337 -17.33 -18.60 8.73
CA ARG A 337 -17.81 -17.35 9.38
C ARG A 337 -17.73 -16.14 8.45
N ILE A 338 -16.76 -16.12 7.55
CA ILE A 338 -16.69 -15.11 6.47
C ILE A 338 -16.54 -15.78 5.10
N GLY A 339 -17.18 -15.18 4.11
CA GLY A 339 -17.16 -15.67 2.73
C GLY A 339 -15.91 -15.31 1.93
N TYR A 340 -15.78 -15.89 0.76
CA TYR A 340 -14.76 -15.53 -0.23
C TYR A 340 -14.90 -14.07 -0.65
N LYS A 341 -13.80 -13.32 -0.69
CA LYS A 341 -13.73 -11.88 -0.98
C LYS A 341 -14.48 -10.97 0.00
N SER A 342 -14.71 -11.44 1.21
CA SER A 342 -15.24 -10.63 2.31
C SER A 342 -14.14 -10.22 3.28
N ALA A 343 -14.20 -9.01 3.78
CA ALA A 343 -13.36 -8.57 4.89
C ALA A 343 -13.86 -9.17 6.21
N PRO A 344 -12.99 -9.39 7.21
CA PRO A 344 -13.41 -9.89 8.53
C PRO A 344 -14.55 -9.10 9.17
N ILE A 345 -14.64 -7.80 8.93
CA ILE A 345 -15.65 -6.90 9.50
C ILE A 345 -16.99 -6.91 8.76
N ASP A 346 -17.06 -7.43 7.54
CA ASP A 346 -18.29 -7.39 6.72
C ASP A 346 -19.45 -8.21 7.32
N HIS A 347 -19.15 -9.11 8.26
CA HIS A 347 -20.13 -10.04 8.86
C HIS A 347 -20.58 -9.65 10.28
N GLY A 348 -20.31 -8.40 10.68
CA GLY A 348 -20.77 -7.84 11.94
C GLY A 348 -19.74 -7.91 13.06
N LYS A 349 -20.08 -7.20 14.15
CA LYS A 349 -19.18 -6.94 15.27
C LYS A 349 -18.74 -8.22 15.99
N GLU A 350 -19.67 -9.14 16.26
CA GLU A 350 -19.40 -10.36 17.02
C GLU A 350 -18.37 -11.23 16.31
N ILE A 351 -18.59 -11.52 15.01
CA ILE A 351 -17.66 -12.33 14.20
C ILE A 351 -16.32 -11.63 14.07
N PHE A 352 -16.31 -10.31 13.91
CA PHE A 352 -15.06 -9.56 13.82
C PHE A 352 -14.25 -9.63 15.13
N GLU A 353 -14.89 -9.51 16.29
CA GLU A 353 -14.23 -9.63 17.61
C GLU A 353 -13.67 -11.04 17.84
N GLU A 354 -14.41 -12.09 17.48
CA GLU A 354 -13.92 -13.47 17.53
C GLU A 354 -12.65 -13.62 16.70
N LEU A 355 -12.68 -13.19 15.42
CA LEU A 355 -11.54 -13.28 14.52
C LEU A 355 -10.35 -12.44 14.99
N LEU A 356 -10.58 -11.27 15.60
CA LEU A 356 -9.51 -10.46 16.22
C LEU A 356 -8.87 -11.17 17.43
N ASN A 357 -9.66 -11.90 18.21
CA ASN A 357 -9.14 -12.69 19.33
C ASN A 357 -8.35 -13.91 18.84
N GLU A 358 -8.67 -14.44 17.70
CA GLU A 358 -8.00 -15.58 17.05
C GLU A 358 -6.83 -15.15 16.12
N LYS A 359 -6.52 -13.85 16.04
CA LYS A 359 -5.45 -13.36 15.15
C LYS A 359 -4.11 -14.03 15.40
N TYR A 360 -3.39 -14.30 14.32
CA TYR A 360 -2.05 -14.89 14.35
C TYR A 360 -0.99 -13.82 14.62
N LEU A 361 -0.23 -13.97 15.69
CA LEU A 361 0.97 -13.17 15.90
C LEU A 361 2.08 -13.68 14.98
N VAL A 362 2.61 -12.80 14.15
CA VAL A 362 3.70 -13.12 13.23
C VAL A 362 5.02 -12.88 13.97
N THR A 363 5.70 -13.96 14.33
CA THR A 363 7.03 -13.92 14.96
C THR A 363 8.16 -14.17 13.98
N ASP A 364 7.86 -14.88 12.87
CA ASP A 364 8.77 -15.12 11.76
C ASP A 364 7.95 -15.19 10.46
N VAL A 365 8.48 -14.61 9.38
CA VAL A 365 7.84 -14.69 8.06
C VAL A 365 7.84 -16.11 7.48
N ALA A 366 8.68 -17.01 7.99
CA ALA A 366 8.67 -18.42 7.60
C ALA A 366 7.34 -19.14 7.97
N GLN A 367 6.62 -18.66 9.00
CA GLN A 367 5.29 -19.18 9.35
C GLN A 367 4.29 -19.13 8.19
N PHE A 368 4.46 -18.19 7.26
CA PHE A 368 3.62 -18.14 6.06
C PHE A 368 3.94 -19.25 5.03
N ASP A 369 5.16 -19.77 5.01
CA ASP A 369 5.51 -20.90 4.14
C ASP A 369 4.88 -22.21 4.65
N GLU A 370 4.78 -22.37 5.99
CA GLU A 370 4.10 -23.48 6.64
C GLU A 370 2.60 -23.55 6.27
N LEU A 371 1.96 -22.41 6.01
CA LEU A 371 0.57 -22.37 5.56
C LEU A 371 0.38 -22.92 4.12
N LEU A 372 1.44 -23.06 3.35
CA LEU A 372 1.42 -23.55 1.97
C LEU A 372 1.81 -25.03 1.86
N GLU A 373 2.36 -25.62 2.93
CA GLU A 373 2.67 -27.05 3.07
C GLU A 373 1.43 -27.88 3.45
#